data_213669c0dad49258098f521b04b8a839
#
_entry.id   213669c0dad49258098f521b04b8a839
#
_cell.length_a   1.000
_cell.length_b   1.000
_cell.length_c   1.000
_cell.angle_alpha   90.00
_cell.angle_beta   90.00
_cell.angle_gamma   90.00
#
_symmetry.space_group_name_H-M   'P 1'
#
loop_
_entity.id
_entity.type
_entity.pdbx_description
1 polymer ?
#
loop_
_entity_poly.entity_id
_entity_poly.type
_entity_poly.pdbx_seq_one_letter_code
_entity_poly.pdbx_strand_id
1 'polypeptide(L)'
;MISLRRIDHVGLRVADLDEAIGRWSIQFGLTEVERTGHHGFLRCGYEPYSLELIGQGEPGHDHTAFELRRDVSLDDAVRHLDHHGIEHEAREGGLFLDDPDGNGIQLMPHRDEDDRRPDIARTGLALPGFRPRKLGHVNLLTGRMAEQTAFYTEVLGMRVSDRLGDGGIWFHINSDHHAMALVGKTPAHFHHLAFDMVDWGNLRVAFDHLAQHGRWLGWGPVRHGLAQNLCGYVRVTEEPLFVELYCDMEQLDADHVPREWPDDRHSSNTWGPLPPRSYFRFDEEAVRYERDSLEMLGEKLPPLKEVPI
;
A
#
# COMPACT_ATOMS: atom_id res chain seq x y z
N MET A 1 -5.71 21.42 -13.25
CA MET A 1 -5.59 19.95 -13.32
C MET A 1 -4.74 19.50 -12.16
N ILE A 2 -5.18 18.48 -11.43
CA ILE A 2 -4.37 17.87 -10.36
C ILE A 2 -3.17 17.16 -11.00
N SER A 3 -2.02 17.28 -10.37
CA SER A 3 -0.80 16.58 -10.73
C SER A 3 -0.11 16.12 -9.45
N LEU A 4 0.05 14.81 -9.31
CA LEU A 4 0.57 14.15 -8.13
C LEU A 4 2.08 13.94 -8.26
N ARG A 5 2.78 14.02 -7.14
CA ARG A 5 4.21 13.78 -7.04
C ARG A 5 4.53 12.35 -6.58
N ARG A 6 3.86 11.90 -5.53
CA ARG A 6 4.07 10.60 -4.89
C ARG A 6 2.91 10.25 -3.95
N ILE A 7 2.86 9.00 -3.52
CA ILE A 7 2.13 8.67 -2.30
C ILE A 7 2.87 9.34 -1.14
N ASP A 8 2.15 10.02 -0.30
CA ASP A 8 2.69 10.63 0.91
C ASP A 8 2.67 9.63 2.07
N HIS A 9 1.49 9.16 2.43
CA HIS A 9 1.29 8.17 3.47
C HIS A 9 -0.03 7.40 3.27
N VAL A 10 -0.24 6.35 4.09
CA VAL A 10 -1.52 5.66 4.24
C VAL A 10 -2.00 5.87 5.67
N GLY A 11 -3.25 6.26 5.85
CA GLY A 11 -3.95 6.32 7.12
C GLY A 11 -4.67 4.99 7.41
N LEU A 12 -4.42 4.42 8.58
CA LEU A 12 -5.08 3.21 9.07
C LEU A 12 -5.76 3.47 10.41
N ARG A 13 -7.04 3.11 10.51
CA ARG A 13 -7.72 3.04 11.80
C ARG A 13 -7.28 1.77 12.52
N VAL A 14 -6.98 1.90 13.81
CA VAL A 14 -6.48 0.82 14.65
C VAL A 14 -7.29 0.71 15.95
N ALA A 15 -7.43 -0.50 16.48
CA ALA A 15 -8.20 -0.74 17.71
C ALA A 15 -7.48 -0.22 18.95
N ASP A 16 -6.14 -0.35 18.99
CA ASP A 16 -5.27 0.11 20.07
C ASP A 16 -4.04 0.78 19.46
N LEU A 17 -3.88 2.08 19.70
CA LEU A 17 -2.82 2.88 19.11
C LEU A 17 -1.43 2.48 19.61
N ASP A 18 -1.29 2.17 20.90
CA ASP A 18 0.01 1.80 21.49
C ASP A 18 0.48 0.44 20.98
N GLU A 19 -0.44 -0.53 20.92
CA GLU A 19 -0.17 -1.85 20.32
C GLU A 19 0.23 -1.70 18.85
N ALA A 20 -0.55 -0.97 18.06
CA ALA A 20 -0.31 -0.79 16.64
C ALA A 20 1.02 -0.10 16.36
N ILE A 21 1.38 0.96 17.08
CA ILE A 21 2.69 1.61 16.96
C ILE A 21 3.81 0.61 17.26
N GLY A 22 3.70 -0.14 18.36
CA GLY A 22 4.69 -1.17 18.73
C GLY A 22 4.82 -2.24 17.65
N ARG A 23 3.72 -2.76 17.16
CA ARG A 23 3.65 -3.79 16.13
C ARG A 23 4.24 -3.33 14.80
N TRP A 24 3.82 -2.19 14.27
CA TRP A 24 4.34 -1.64 13.03
C TRP A 24 5.84 -1.28 13.13
N SER A 25 6.27 -0.80 14.29
CA SER A 25 7.69 -0.49 14.51
C SER A 25 8.55 -1.75 14.59
N ILE A 26 8.16 -2.73 15.40
CA ILE A 26 8.97 -3.93 15.64
C ILE A 26 8.91 -4.89 14.46
N GLN A 27 7.73 -5.16 13.92
CA GLN A 27 7.55 -6.19 12.90
C GLN A 27 7.83 -5.68 11.48
N PHE A 28 7.46 -4.42 11.16
CA PHE A 28 7.60 -3.86 9.81
C PHE A 28 8.73 -2.84 9.67
N GLY A 29 9.50 -2.62 10.73
CA GLY A 29 10.70 -1.78 10.66
C GLY A 29 10.45 -0.29 10.53
N LEU A 30 9.25 0.19 10.92
CA LEU A 30 8.91 1.60 10.89
C LEU A 30 9.40 2.30 12.16
N THR A 31 9.62 3.60 12.09
CA THR A 31 10.03 4.42 13.24
C THR A 31 8.93 5.42 13.56
N GLU A 32 8.42 5.41 14.80
CA GLU A 32 7.54 6.46 15.29
C GLU A 32 8.28 7.80 15.30
N VAL A 33 7.68 8.82 14.69
CA VAL A 33 8.25 10.16 14.59
C VAL A 33 7.45 11.20 15.33
N GLU A 34 6.14 10.98 15.48
CA GLU A 34 5.25 11.91 16.16
C GLU A 34 4.03 11.17 16.69
N ARG A 35 3.45 11.72 17.77
CA ARG A 35 2.16 11.28 18.32
C ARG A 35 1.38 12.51 18.79
N THR A 36 0.14 12.61 18.35
CA THR A 36 -0.77 13.70 18.74
C THR A 36 -2.18 13.16 18.97
N GLY A 37 -2.71 13.29 20.19
CA GLY A 37 -4.05 12.82 20.50
C GLY A 37 -4.25 11.33 20.22
N HIS A 38 -5.10 11.02 19.23
CA HIS A 38 -5.39 9.67 18.77
C HIS A 38 -4.60 9.24 17.54
N HIS A 39 -3.59 10.00 17.12
CA HIS A 39 -2.80 9.76 15.93
C HIS A 39 -1.36 9.42 16.27
N GLY A 40 -0.81 8.42 15.61
CA GLY A 40 0.60 8.06 15.64
C GLY A 40 1.18 8.07 14.22
N PHE A 41 2.34 8.69 14.03
CA PHE A 41 2.97 8.85 12.72
C PHE A 41 4.27 8.06 12.67
N LEU A 42 4.37 7.16 11.69
CA LEU A 42 5.52 6.29 11.51
C LEU A 42 6.12 6.46 10.12
N ARG A 43 7.44 6.36 10.02
CA ARG A 43 8.15 6.42 8.74
C ARG A 43 9.03 5.20 8.49
N CYS A 44 9.24 4.87 7.23
CA CYS A 44 10.19 3.85 6.79
C CYS A 44 11.51 4.45 6.25
N GLY A 45 11.46 5.58 5.57
CA GLY A 45 12.60 6.22 4.90
C GLY A 45 13.00 7.58 5.50
N TYR A 46 13.16 8.56 4.63
CA TYR A 46 13.51 9.94 4.95
C TYR A 46 12.33 10.91 4.84
N GLU A 47 11.16 10.41 4.43
CA GLU A 47 9.92 11.17 4.39
C GLU A 47 9.48 11.56 5.80
N PRO A 48 8.63 12.58 5.97
CA PRO A 48 8.09 12.96 7.28
C PRO A 48 7.44 11.78 7.99
N TYR A 49 6.56 11.06 7.31
CA TYR A 49 5.99 9.77 7.71
C TYR A 49 5.43 9.04 6.48
N SER A 50 5.24 7.73 6.59
CA SER A 50 4.66 6.87 5.55
C SER A 50 3.35 6.23 6.00
N LEU A 51 3.12 6.19 7.31
CA LEU A 51 1.95 5.58 7.92
C LEU A 51 1.41 6.48 9.01
N GLU A 52 0.11 6.77 8.96
CA GLU A 52 -0.65 7.37 10.03
C GLU A 52 -1.54 6.30 10.67
N LEU A 53 -1.43 6.11 11.97
CA LEU A 53 -2.26 5.23 12.76
C LEU A 53 -3.28 6.05 13.54
N ILE A 54 -4.56 5.74 13.39
CA ILE A 54 -5.69 6.48 13.96
C ILE A 54 -6.39 5.59 14.98
N GLY A 55 -6.22 5.89 16.25
CA GLY A 55 -6.79 5.12 17.38
C GLY A 55 -8.29 5.36 17.59
N GLN A 56 -9.07 5.43 16.52
CA GLN A 56 -10.52 5.65 16.55
C GLN A 56 -11.20 4.94 15.37
N GLY A 57 -12.43 4.47 15.57
CA GLY A 57 -13.25 3.81 14.57
C GLY A 57 -12.94 2.32 14.40
N GLU A 58 -13.60 1.68 13.46
CA GLU A 58 -13.37 0.27 13.14
C GLU A 58 -12.02 0.14 12.41
N PRO A 59 -11.18 -0.85 12.78
CA PRO A 59 -9.89 -1.06 12.15
C PRO A 59 -9.96 -1.27 10.64
N GLY A 60 -9.01 -0.69 9.92
CA GLY A 60 -8.92 -0.80 8.47
C GLY A 60 -8.37 0.46 7.82
N HIS A 61 -8.40 0.51 6.50
CA HIS A 61 -8.00 1.68 5.72
C HIS A 61 -8.88 2.89 6.04
N ASP A 62 -8.26 4.03 6.26
CA ASP A 62 -8.92 5.32 6.39
C ASP A 62 -8.79 6.13 5.11
N HIS A 63 -7.55 6.43 4.72
CA HIS A 63 -7.26 7.18 3.50
C HIS A 63 -5.88 6.83 2.92
N THR A 64 -5.72 7.14 1.64
CA THR A 64 -4.41 7.19 0.98
C THR A 64 -4.09 8.64 0.63
N ALA A 65 -3.00 9.16 1.16
CA ALA A 65 -2.56 10.54 0.93
C ALA A 65 -1.61 10.63 -0.26
N PHE A 66 -1.84 11.61 -1.12
CA PHE A 66 -0.99 11.93 -2.26
C PHE A 66 -0.46 13.37 -2.17
N GLU A 67 0.84 13.55 -2.32
CA GLU A 67 1.46 14.86 -2.39
C GLU A 67 1.29 15.47 -3.78
N LEU A 68 0.78 16.69 -3.83
CA LEU A 68 0.70 17.48 -5.06
C LEU A 68 2.10 17.88 -5.55
N ARG A 69 2.25 18.09 -6.86
CA ARG A 69 3.47 18.68 -7.41
C ARG A 69 3.56 20.15 -7.02
N ARG A 70 4.80 20.69 -6.99
CA ARG A 70 5.10 22.07 -6.55
C ARG A 70 4.30 23.15 -7.30
N ASP A 71 3.97 22.90 -8.54
CA ASP A 71 3.24 23.81 -9.42
C ASP A 71 1.72 23.74 -9.29
N VAL A 72 1.19 22.91 -8.37
CA VAL A 72 -0.23 22.77 -8.08
C VAL A 72 -0.52 23.15 -6.63
N SER A 73 -1.30 24.19 -6.42
CA SER A 73 -1.76 24.58 -5.08
C SER A 73 -3.01 23.81 -4.66
N LEU A 74 -3.32 23.81 -3.35
CA LEU A 74 -4.62 23.27 -2.88
C LEU A 74 -5.81 23.99 -3.48
N ASP A 75 -5.72 25.31 -3.72
CA ASP A 75 -6.78 26.08 -4.39
C ASP A 75 -6.97 25.66 -5.85
N ASP A 76 -5.89 25.28 -6.56
CA ASP A 76 -5.98 24.69 -7.88
C ASP A 76 -6.68 23.33 -7.86
N ALA A 77 -6.37 22.52 -6.84
CA ALA A 77 -7.02 21.23 -6.64
C ALA A 77 -8.51 21.40 -6.33
N VAL A 78 -8.89 22.32 -5.44
CA VAL A 78 -10.30 22.64 -5.14
C VAL A 78 -11.05 23.00 -6.43
N ARG A 79 -10.56 23.98 -7.23
CA ARG A 79 -11.20 24.37 -8.48
C ARG A 79 -11.35 23.20 -9.47
N HIS A 80 -10.38 22.29 -9.47
CA HIS A 80 -10.44 21.12 -10.34
C HIS A 80 -11.49 20.10 -9.86
N LEU A 81 -11.53 19.82 -8.55
CA LEU A 81 -12.54 18.93 -7.96
C LEU A 81 -13.97 19.48 -8.15
N ASP A 82 -14.17 20.78 -7.92
CA ASP A 82 -15.45 21.46 -8.19
C ASP A 82 -15.88 21.33 -9.65
N HIS A 83 -14.93 21.50 -10.59
CA HIS A 83 -15.20 21.35 -12.02
C HIS A 83 -15.68 19.94 -12.39
N HIS A 84 -15.16 18.93 -11.72
CA HIS A 84 -15.55 17.52 -11.90
C HIS A 84 -16.76 17.12 -11.03
N GLY A 85 -17.28 18.01 -10.19
CA GLY A 85 -18.40 17.73 -9.28
C GLY A 85 -18.04 16.73 -8.19
N ILE A 86 -16.77 16.68 -7.77
CA ILE A 86 -16.28 15.79 -6.72
C ILE A 86 -16.45 16.47 -5.35
N GLU A 87 -17.20 15.85 -4.46
CA GLU A 87 -17.32 16.29 -3.08
C GLU A 87 -15.97 16.19 -2.37
N HIS A 88 -15.60 17.24 -1.64
CA HIS A 88 -14.36 17.30 -0.91
C HIS A 88 -14.46 18.21 0.30
N GLU A 89 -13.58 18.01 1.28
CA GLU A 89 -13.51 18.80 2.51
C GLU A 89 -12.07 19.27 2.77
N ALA A 90 -11.91 20.57 3.01
CA ALA A 90 -10.63 21.09 3.48
C ALA A 90 -10.51 20.88 4.99
N ARG A 91 -9.48 20.17 5.41
CA ARG A 91 -9.10 19.96 6.81
C ARG A 91 -7.64 20.36 7.02
N GLU A 92 -7.23 20.41 8.30
CA GLU A 92 -5.81 20.57 8.60
C GLU A 92 -5.01 19.47 7.86
N GLY A 93 -3.97 19.88 7.14
CA GLY A 93 -3.12 18.98 6.38
C GLY A 93 -3.49 18.78 4.91
N GLY A 94 -4.69 19.15 4.42
CA GLY A 94 -5.00 18.98 3.00
C GLY A 94 -6.49 18.94 2.65
N LEU A 95 -6.79 18.36 1.48
CA LEU A 95 -8.15 18.13 1.00
C LEU A 95 -8.50 16.65 1.13
N PHE A 96 -9.66 16.35 1.67
CA PHE A 96 -10.18 14.99 1.82
C PHE A 96 -11.35 14.77 0.86
N LEU A 97 -11.37 13.64 0.21
CA LEU A 97 -12.39 13.20 -0.73
C LEU A 97 -12.44 11.66 -0.75
N ASP A 98 -13.48 11.12 -1.36
CA ASP A 98 -13.61 9.68 -1.55
C ASP A 98 -13.52 9.31 -3.03
N ASP A 99 -12.98 8.11 -3.32
CA ASP A 99 -13.09 7.53 -4.64
C ASP A 99 -14.51 6.97 -4.89
N PRO A 100 -14.84 6.50 -6.11
CA PRO A 100 -16.16 5.96 -6.40
C PRO A 100 -16.62 4.78 -5.54
N ASP A 101 -15.71 4.01 -4.92
CA ASP A 101 -16.03 2.92 -3.99
C ASP A 101 -16.03 3.35 -2.52
N GLY A 102 -15.77 4.63 -2.23
CA GLY A 102 -15.74 5.19 -0.88
C GLY A 102 -14.40 4.98 -0.16
N ASN A 103 -13.31 4.73 -0.88
CA ASN A 103 -11.99 4.75 -0.26
C ASN A 103 -11.52 6.19 -0.06
N GLY A 104 -11.13 6.53 1.16
CA GLY A 104 -10.66 7.87 1.52
C GLY A 104 -9.37 8.25 0.79
N ILE A 105 -9.29 9.49 0.34
CA ILE A 105 -8.12 10.09 -0.30
C ILE A 105 -7.83 11.42 0.36
N GLN A 106 -6.54 11.71 0.58
CA GLN A 106 -6.08 13.02 1.01
C GLN A 106 -5.12 13.61 -0.04
N LEU A 107 -5.35 14.85 -0.43
CA LEU A 107 -4.42 15.61 -1.26
C LEU A 107 -3.61 16.56 -0.36
N MET A 108 -2.30 16.30 -0.29
CA MET A 108 -1.36 17.07 0.50
C MET A 108 -0.70 18.17 -0.34
N PRO A 109 -0.44 19.36 0.22
CA PRO A 109 0.37 20.35 -0.48
C PRO A 109 1.80 19.85 -0.68
N HIS A 110 2.48 20.38 -1.69
CA HIS A 110 3.90 20.08 -1.89
C HIS A 110 4.74 20.43 -0.68
N ARG A 111 5.65 19.54 -0.30
CA ARG A 111 6.65 19.78 0.76
C ARG A 111 8.06 19.77 0.16
N ASP A 112 8.87 20.77 0.51
CA ASP A 112 10.25 20.85 0.07
C ASP A 112 11.10 19.70 0.66
N GLU A 113 12.07 19.22 -0.12
CA GLU A 113 12.94 18.09 0.30
C GLU A 113 13.87 18.45 1.45
N ASP A 114 14.21 19.73 1.59
CA ASP A 114 15.10 20.24 2.65
C ASP A 114 14.52 20.06 4.05
N ASP A 115 13.21 19.87 4.17
CA ASP A 115 12.54 19.56 5.45
C ASP A 115 12.63 18.05 5.82
N ARG A 116 13.16 17.23 4.94
CA ARG A 116 13.28 15.77 5.08
C ARG A 116 14.66 15.36 5.59
N ARG A 117 15.09 15.88 6.70
CA ARG A 117 16.37 15.49 7.28
C ARG A 117 16.27 14.09 7.91
N PRO A 118 17.19 13.17 7.58
CA PRO A 118 17.26 11.90 8.29
C PRO A 118 17.57 12.17 9.76
N ASP A 119 16.67 11.78 10.63
CA ASP A 119 16.95 11.84 12.07
C ASP A 119 17.77 10.62 12.49
N ILE A 120 19.03 10.60 12.07
CA ILE A 120 19.96 9.51 12.37
C ILE A 120 20.18 9.39 13.89
N ALA A 121 20.00 10.49 14.62
CA ALA A 121 20.21 10.52 16.07
C ALA A 121 19.06 9.83 16.86
N ARG A 122 17.85 9.78 16.27
CA ARG A 122 16.69 9.12 16.88
C ARG A 122 16.53 7.65 16.47
N THR A 123 17.25 7.19 15.47
CA THR A 123 17.35 5.76 15.21
C THR A 123 18.08 5.13 16.39
N GLY A 124 17.35 4.95 17.49
CA GLY A 124 17.87 4.22 18.65
C GLY A 124 18.44 2.88 18.22
N LEU A 125 19.34 2.34 19.01
CA LEU A 125 20.11 1.10 18.75
C LEU A 125 19.27 -0.17 18.57
N ALA A 126 17.96 -0.11 18.75
CA ALA A 126 17.04 -1.23 18.55
C ALA A 126 16.36 -1.15 17.19
N LEU A 127 17.13 -1.12 16.11
CA LEU A 127 16.57 -1.28 14.78
C LEU A 127 16.10 -2.72 14.61
N PRO A 128 14.88 -2.94 14.07
CA PRO A 128 14.45 -4.26 13.64
C PRO A 128 15.42 -4.85 12.62
N GLY A 129 15.31 -6.13 12.35
CA GLY A 129 16.21 -6.83 11.42
C GLY A 129 16.21 -6.29 9.99
N PHE A 130 15.22 -5.47 9.61
CA PHE A 130 15.13 -4.80 8.31
C PHE A 130 14.44 -3.43 8.43
N ARG A 131 14.52 -2.64 7.38
CA ARG A 131 13.84 -1.37 7.23
C ARG A 131 13.43 -1.16 5.77
N PRO A 132 12.17 -0.87 5.48
CA PRO A 132 11.74 -0.48 4.14
C PRO A 132 12.40 0.83 3.70
N ARG A 133 12.55 0.99 2.40
CA ARG A 133 13.14 2.19 1.78
C ARG A 133 12.12 3.32 1.62
N LYS A 134 10.90 2.97 1.21
CA LYS A 134 9.77 3.89 1.02
C LYS A 134 8.44 3.11 1.01
N LEU A 135 7.35 3.82 1.26
CA LEU A 135 6.01 3.41 0.84
C LEU A 135 5.92 3.60 -0.69
N GLY A 136 5.71 2.52 -1.43
CA GLY A 136 5.81 2.53 -2.88
C GLY A 136 4.48 2.58 -3.61
N HIS A 137 3.53 1.72 -3.23
CA HIS A 137 2.23 1.67 -3.89
C HIS A 137 1.12 1.15 -2.98
N VAL A 138 -0.11 1.31 -3.46
CA VAL A 138 -1.32 0.74 -2.86
C VAL A 138 -2.13 -0.01 -3.91
N ASN A 139 -2.97 -0.94 -3.47
CA ASN A 139 -3.86 -1.69 -4.34
C ASN A 139 -5.29 -1.69 -3.78
N LEU A 140 -6.26 -1.50 -4.66
CA LEU A 140 -7.68 -1.59 -4.36
C LEU A 140 -8.32 -2.72 -5.16
N LEU A 141 -9.26 -3.42 -4.56
CA LEU A 141 -10.20 -4.29 -5.27
C LEU A 141 -11.47 -3.49 -5.57
N THR A 142 -12.00 -3.65 -6.79
CA THR A 142 -13.18 -2.92 -7.24
C THR A 142 -14.07 -3.75 -8.15
N GLY A 143 -15.37 -3.55 -8.04
CA GLY A 143 -16.34 -4.02 -9.04
C GLY A 143 -16.69 -2.95 -10.09
N ARG A 144 -16.14 -1.73 -9.96
CA ARG A 144 -16.47 -0.53 -10.78
C ARG A 144 -15.26 -0.05 -11.57
N MET A 145 -14.58 -0.96 -12.25
CA MET A 145 -13.29 -0.71 -12.90
C MET A 145 -13.30 0.54 -13.82
N ALA A 146 -14.35 0.72 -14.62
CA ALA A 146 -14.43 1.85 -15.55
C ALA A 146 -14.53 3.20 -14.80
N GLU A 147 -15.38 3.28 -13.78
CA GLU A 147 -15.57 4.50 -12.98
C GLU A 147 -14.32 4.84 -12.18
N GLN A 148 -13.71 3.84 -11.55
CA GLN A 148 -12.46 3.99 -10.84
C GLN A 148 -11.33 4.44 -11.77
N THR A 149 -11.23 3.84 -12.96
CA THR A 149 -10.22 4.25 -13.95
C THR A 149 -10.38 5.71 -14.34
N ALA A 150 -11.61 6.14 -14.66
CA ALA A 150 -11.90 7.53 -15.01
C ALA A 150 -11.53 8.47 -13.85
N PHE A 151 -11.90 8.12 -12.62
CA PHE A 151 -11.57 8.91 -11.44
C PHE A 151 -10.05 9.09 -11.26
N TYR A 152 -9.28 8.01 -11.26
CA TYR A 152 -7.83 8.11 -11.06
C TYR A 152 -7.10 8.78 -12.22
N THR A 153 -7.60 8.68 -13.47
CA THR A 153 -6.97 9.33 -14.62
C THR A 153 -7.45 10.76 -14.85
N GLU A 154 -8.75 11.01 -14.83
CA GLU A 154 -9.33 12.30 -15.21
C GLU A 154 -9.39 13.29 -14.03
N VAL A 155 -9.69 12.78 -12.82
CA VAL A 155 -9.76 13.62 -11.61
C VAL A 155 -8.39 13.76 -10.96
N LEU A 156 -7.72 12.64 -10.66
CA LEU A 156 -6.42 12.66 -9.94
C LEU A 156 -5.20 12.80 -10.86
N GLY A 157 -5.37 12.73 -12.19
CA GLY A 157 -4.29 12.95 -13.14
C GLY A 157 -3.21 11.86 -13.18
N MET A 158 -3.53 10.66 -12.70
CA MET A 158 -2.61 9.51 -12.80
C MET A 158 -2.53 9.01 -14.25
N ARG A 159 -1.40 8.46 -14.63
CA ARG A 159 -1.18 7.86 -15.94
C ARG A 159 -1.25 6.34 -15.85
N VAL A 160 -1.89 5.71 -16.82
CA VAL A 160 -1.89 4.24 -16.93
C VAL A 160 -0.51 3.75 -17.30
N SER A 161 -0.01 2.78 -16.57
CA SER A 161 1.25 2.07 -16.88
C SER A 161 0.97 0.85 -17.75
N ASP A 162 0.11 -0.03 -17.24
CA ASP A 162 -0.20 -1.30 -17.90
C ASP A 162 -1.64 -1.72 -17.60
N ARG A 163 -2.18 -2.61 -18.45
CA ARG A 163 -3.46 -3.26 -18.28
C ARG A 163 -3.30 -4.78 -18.38
N LEU A 164 -4.08 -5.51 -17.60
CA LEU A 164 -4.18 -6.95 -17.64
C LEU A 164 -5.59 -7.34 -18.09
N GLY A 165 -5.84 -7.27 -19.38
CA GLY A 165 -7.20 -7.42 -19.91
C GLY A 165 -8.21 -6.58 -19.13
N ASP A 166 -9.36 -7.16 -18.78
CA ASP A 166 -10.37 -6.53 -17.93
C ASP A 166 -10.11 -6.73 -16.42
N GLY A 167 -9.05 -7.48 -16.06
CA GLY A 167 -8.80 -7.92 -14.68
C GLY A 167 -8.01 -6.94 -13.81
N GLY A 168 -7.27 -6.01 -14.40
CA GLY A 168 -6.45 -5.07 -13.63
C GLY A 168 -5.88 -3.91 -14.40
N ILE A 169 -5.62 -2.82 -13.69
CA ILE A 169 -4.99 -1.60 -14.23
C ILE A 169 -3.98 -1.08 -13.21
N TRP A 170 -2.80 -0.67 -13.70
CA TRP A 170 -1.73 -0.06 -12.91
C TRP A 170 -1.51 1.38 -13.33
N PHE A 171 -1.33 2.27 -12.36
CA PHE A 171 -1.18 3.70 -12.59
C PHE A 171 0.12 4.21 -11.96
N HIS A 172 0.81 5.07 -12.68
CA HIS A 172 2.00 5.75 -12.19
C HIS A 172 1.78 7.26 -12.05
N ILE A 173 2.56 7.86 -11.15
CA ILE A 173 2.63 9.30 -10.91
C ILE A 173 4.06 9.83 -11.02
N ASN A 174 5.03 8.94 -10.96
CA ASN A 174 6.47 9.19 -11.11
C ASN A 174 7.10 8.09 -11.99
N SER A 175 8.39 7.81 -11.87
CA SER A 175 9.08 6.77 -12.65
C SER A 175 8.83 5.34 -12.18
N ASP A 176 8.34 5.11 -10.96
CA ASP A 176 7.97 3.76 -10.53
C ASP A 176 6.84 3.22 -11.43
N HIS A 177 6.91 1.95 -11.80
CA HIS A 177 5.89 1.35 -12.67
C HIS A 177 4.47 1.64 -12.18
N HIS A 178 4.24 1.59 -10.88
CA HIS A 178 2.96 2.01 -10.35
C HIS A 178 3.07 2.55 -8.92
N ALA A 179 2.22 3.51 -8.63
CA ALA A 179 1.89 3.98 -7.30
C ALA A 179 0.52 3.44 -6.84
N MET A 180 -0.31 3.04 -7.80
CA MET A 180 -1.67 2.57 -7.56
C MET A 180 -2.00 1.42 -8.49
N ALA A 181 -2.72 0.41 -8.00
CA ALA A 181 -3.29 -0.65 -8.81
C ALA A 181 -4.77 -0.86 -8.48
N LEU A 182 -5.56 -1.13 -9.50
CA LEU A 182 -6.95 -1.58 -9.39
C LEU A 182 -7.05 -3.02 -9.90
N VAL A 183 -7.67 -3.89 -9.11
CA VAL A 183 -7.95 -5.27 -9.51
C VAL A 183 -9.46 -5.51 -9.49
N GLY A 184 -9.98 -6.05 -10.59
CA GLY A 184 -11.40 -6.31 -10.80
C GLY A 184 -11.91 -7.50 -9.98
N LYS A 185 -12.04 -7.34 -8.68
CA LYS A 185 -12.55 -8.34 -7.73
C LYS A 185 -13.53 -7.71 -6.75
N THR A 186 -14.42 -8.53 -6.21
CA THR A 186 -15.40 -8.13 -5.18
C THR A 186 -15.27 -9.02 -3.95
N PRO A 187 -15.62 -8.49 -2.76
CA PRO A 187 -16.09 -7.12 -2.48
C PRO A 187 -15.00 -6.07 -2.69
N ALA A 188 -15.42 -4.84 -3.05
CA ALA A 188 -14.50 -3.69 -3.16
C ALA A 188 -13.92 -3.35 -1.79
N HIS A 189 -12.61 -3.20 -1.72
CA HIS A 189 -11.91 -2.78 -0.50
C HIS A 189 -10.44 -2.41 -0.77
N PHE A 190 -9.83 -1.73 0.20
CA PHE A 190 -8.39 -1.53 0.24
C PHE A 190 -7.70 -2.88 0.48
N HIS A 191 -6.90 -3.34 -0.47
CA HIS A 191 -6.32 -4.67 -0.43
C HIS A 191 -4.95 -4.70 0.24
N HIS A 192 -4.04 -3.84 -0.21
CA HIS A 192 -2.70 -3.78 0.40
C HIS A 192 -2.03 -2.42 0.24
N LEU A 193 -1.11 -2.16 1.15
CA LEU A 193 -0.04 -1.18 0.99
C LEU A 193 1.29 -1.92 0.78
N ALA A 194 2.22 -1.29 0.06
CA ALA A 194 3.46 -1.94 -0.33
C ALA A 194 4.69 -1.12 0.01
N PHE A 195 5.66 -1.77 0.64
CA PHE A 195 6.94 -1.17 0.97
C PHE A 195 8.05 -1.66 0.05
N ASP A 196 8.78 -0.71 -0.50
CA ASP A 196 9.96 -0.94 -1.33
C ASP A 196 11.18 -1.28 -0.45
N MET A 197 11.81 -2.40 -0.76
CA MET A 197 13.01 -2.93 -0.12
C MET A 197 14.22 -2.68 -1.02
N VAL A 198 15.42 -2.75 -0.44
CA VAL A 198 16.65 -2.47 -1.21
C VAL A 198 16.87 -3.51 -2.31
N ASP A 199 16.74 -4.81 -1.95
CA ASP A 199 17.00 -5.93 -2.86
C ASP A 199 16.40 -7.25 -2.30
N TRP A 200 16.58 -8.33 -3.04
CA TRP A 200 16.17 -9.67 -2.64
C TRP A 200 16.80 -10.14 -1.32
N GLY A 201 18.06 -9.78 -1.06
CA GLY A 201 18.71 -10.12 0.20
C GLY A 201 18.02 -9.47 1.39
N ASN A 202 17.60 -8.23 1.22
CA ASN A 202 16.85 -7.47 2.23
C ASN A 202 15.41 -8.02 2.39
N LEU A 203 14.73 -8.42 1.31
CA LEU A 203 13.45 -9.12 1.37
C LEU A 203 13.55 -10.43 2.18
N ARG A 204 14.57 -11.24 1.94
CA ARG A 204 14.79 -12.47 2.69
C ARG A 204 14.93 -12.20 4.19
N VAL A 205 15.73 -11.20 4.57
CA VAL A 205 15.88 -10.79 5.99
C VAL A 205 14.54 -10.36 6.58
N ALA A 206 13.74 -9.63 5.82
CA ALA A 206 12.42 -9.19 6.25
C ALA A 206 11.47 -10.37 6.49
N PHE A 207 11.44 -11.34 5.58
CA PHE A 207 10.60 -12.54 5.75
C PHE A 207 11.05 -13.41 6.94
N ASP A 208 12.37 -13.59 7.14
CA ASP A 208 12.89 -14.28 8.31
C ASP A 208 12.50 -13.57 9.62
N HIS A 209 12.57 -12.23 9.63
CA HIS A 209 12.17 -11.42 10.78
C HIS A 209 10.67 -11.51 11.05
N LEU A 210 9.83 -11.35 10.03
CA LEU A 210 8.37 -11.46 10.16
C LEU A 210 7.94 -12.86 10.65
N ALA A 211 8.60 -13.91 10.17
CA ALA A 211 8.35 -15.28 10.63
C ALA A 211 8.67 -15.46 12.12
N GLN A 212 9.71 -14.80 12.65
CA GLN A 212 10.03 -14.81 14.09
C GLN A 212 8.92 -14.16 14.94
N HIS A 213 8.14 -13.26 14.34
CA HIS A 213 6.98 -12.63 14.94
C HIS A 213 5.66 -13.32 14.60
N GLY A 214 5.71 -14.58 14.12
CA GLY A 214 4.52 -15.35 13.80
C GLY A 214 3.79 -14.92 12.53
N ARG A 215 4.33 -13.98 11.74
CA ARG A 215 3.76 -13.58 10.45
C ARG A 215 4.10 -14.62 9.39
N TRP A 216 3.09 -15.05 8.65
CA TRP A 216 3.20 -16.00 7.56
C TRP A 216 2.98 -15.30 6.23
N LEU A 217 3.68 -15.73 5.17
CA LEU A 217 3.39 -15.24 3.83
C LEU A 217 2.02 -15.74 3.38
N GLY A 218 1.10 -14.81 3.14
CA GLY A 218 -0.19 -15.12 2.55
C GLY A 218 -0.07 -15.43 1.06
N TRP A 219 0.96 -14.86 0.39
CA TRP A 219 1.32 -15.17 -0.98
C TRP A 219 2.77 -14.79 -1.25
N GLY A 220 3.43 -15.57 -2.09
CA GLY A 220 4.83 -15.36 -2.48
C GLY A 220 5.79 -16.33 -1.78
N PRO A 221 7.12 -16.16 -1.98
CA PRO A 221 7.72 -15.15 -2.86
C PRO A 221 7.42 -15.42 -4.34
N VAL A 222 7.21 -14.34 -5.08
CA VAL A 222 6.93 -14.37 -6.52
C VAL A 222 7.71 -13.29 -7.27
N ARG A 223 7.91 -13.50 -8.58
CA ARG A 223 8.30 -12.46 -9.54
C ARG A 223 7.11 -12.14 -10.40
N HIS A 224 6.60 -10.91 -10.33
CA HIS A 224 5.54 -10.50 -11.24
C HIS A 224 6.03 -10.42 -12.68
N GLY A 225 5.17 -10.74 -13.64
CA GLY A 225 5.41 -10.47 -15.05
C GLY A 225 5.25 -8.98 -15.33
N LEU A 226 4.13 -8.45 -14.92
CA LEU A 226 3.78 -7.03 -14.91
C LEU A 226 4.58 -6.31 -13.82
N ALA A 227 5.11 -5.12 -14.09
CA ALA A 227 5.95 -4.35 -13.17
C ALA A 227 7.25 -5.01 -12.71
N GLN A 228 7.46 -6.31 -12.96
CA GLN A 228 8.70 -7.06 -12.73
C GLN A 228 9.17 -7.15 -11.26
N ASN A 229 8.44 -6.64 -10.30
CA ASN A 229 8.87 -6.67 -8.90
C ASN A 229 8.89 -8.09 -8.33
N LEU A 230 9.92 -8.35 -7.52
CA LEU A 230 10.01 -9.48 -6.61
C LEU A 230 9.26 -9.13 -5.34
N CYS A 231 8.35 -9.97 -4.88
CA CYS A 231 7.58 -9.63 -3.71
C CYS A 231 7.10 -10.84 -2.89
N GLY A 232 6.57 -10.53 -1.73
CA GLY A 232 5.77 -11.42 -0.91
C GLY A 232 4.80 -10.61 -0.04
N TYR A 233 3.68 -11.22 0.27
CA TYR A 233 2.55 -10.59 0.93
C TYR A 233 2.33 -11.18 2.31
N VAL A 234 2.28 -10.33 3.32
CA VAL A 234 2.00 -10.70 4.70
C VAL A 234 0.60 -10.22 5.07
N ARG A 235 -0.19 -11.09 5.65
CA ARG A 235 -1.52 -10.74 6.14
C ARG A 235 -1.41 -9.99 7.46
N VAL A 236 -2.08 -8.84 7.56
CA VAL A 236 -2.30 -8.09 8.79
C VAL A 236 -3.79 -8.20 9.11
N THR A 237 -4.11 -8.99 10.12
CA THR A 237 -5.51 -9.26 10.50
C THR A 237 -6.09 -8.18 11.41
N GLU A 238 -5.24 -7.42 12.05
CA GLU A 238 -5.59 -6.34 12.95
C GLU A 238 -6.23 -5.16 12.21
N GLU A 239 -5.71 -4.82 11.04
CA GLU A 239 -6.27 -3.81 10.12
C GLU A 239 -6.67 -4.45 8.78
N PRO A 240 -7.55 -5.40 8.68
CA PRO A 240 -7.84 -6.35 7.59
C PRO A 240 -7.27 -6.00 6.20
N LEU A 241 -5.95 -6.15 6.03
CA LEU A 241 -5.23 -5.85 4.79
C LEU A 241 -4.00 -6.75 4.62
N PHE A 242 -3.37 -6.68 3.45
CA PHE A 242 -2.03 -7.22 3.26
C PHE A 242 -0.97 -6.12 3.28
N VAL A 243 0.23 -6.48 3.70
CA VAL A 243 1.45 -5.71 3.47
C VAL A 243 2.28 -6.44 2.43
N GLU A 244 2.53 -5.79 1.32
CA GLU A 244 3.50 -6.27 0.33
C GLU A 244 4.89 -5.73 0.68
N LEU A 245 5.88 -6.61 0.71
CA LEU A 245 7.29 -6.22 0.69
C LEU A 245 7.84 -6.58 -0.69
N TYR A 246 8.43 -5.62 -1.40
CA TYR A 246 8.90 -5.83 -2.77
C TYR A 246 10.24 -5.18 -3.05
N CYS A 247 10.92 -5.60 -4.13
CA CYS A 247 12.06 -4.93 -4.72
C CYS A 247 12.05 -5.08 -6.25
N ASP A 248 12.99 -4.43 -6.93
CA ASP A 248 13.20 -4.54 -8.38
C ASP A 248 11.99 -4.16 -9.24
N MET A 249 11.14 -3.23 -8.77
CA MET A 249 10.06 -2.71 -9.60
C MET A 249 10.63 -1.98 -10.82
N GLU A 250 10.04 -2.26 -11.99
CA GLU A 250 10.36 -1.59 -13.24
C GLU A 250 10.26 -0.06 -13.09
N GLN A 251 11.22 0.65 -13.68
CA GLN A 251 11.21 2.11 -13.75
C GLN A 251 10.81 2.53 -15.16
N LEU A 252 9.78 3.35 -15.27
CA LEU A 252 9.22 3.82 -16.52
C LEU A 252 9.94 5.07 -17.02
N ASP A 253 10.16 5.14 -18.34
CA ASP A 253 10.60 6.35 -19.00
C ASP A 253 9.47 7.39 -19.08
N ALA A 254 9.84 8.67 -19.28
CA ALA A 254 8.86 9.77 -19.29
C ALA A 254 7.84 9.67 -20.43
N ASP A 255 8.19 8.99 -21.53
CA ASP A 255 7.38 8.74 -22.73
C ASP A 255 6.76 7.33 -22.75
N HIS A 256 6.68 6.67 -21.59
CA HIS A 256 6.07 5.35 -21.46
C HIS A 256 4.67 5.30 -22.08
N VAL A 257 4.42 4.29 -22.90
CA VAL A 257 3.11 3.99 -23.50
C VAL A 257 2.52 2.78 -22.78
N PRO A 258 1.26 2.86 -22.32
CA PRO A 258 0.61 1.74 -21.65
C PRO A 258 0.67 0.44 -22.47
N ARG A 259 1.02 -0.66 -21.80
CA ARG A 259 1.06 -1.98 -22.42
C ARG A 259 -0.20 -2.76 -22.05
N GLU A 260 -0.66 -3.58 -23.00
CA GLU A 260 -1.75 -4.53 -22.78
C GLU A 260 -1.16 -5.93 -22.59
N TRP A 261 -1.46 -6.54 -21.45
CA TRP A 261 -1.01 -7.89 -21.11
C TRP A 261 -2.16 -8.88 -21.22
N PRO A 262 -1.95 -10.09 -21.71
CA PRO A 262 -2.96 -11.14 -21.67
C PRO A 262 -3.22 -11.54 -20.21
N ASP A 263 -4.49 -11.81 -19.88
CA ASP A 263 -4.85 -12.31 -18.55
C ASP A 263 -4.48 -13.79 -18.45
N ASP A 264 -3.21 -14.06 -18.20
CA ASP A 264 -2.67 -15.39 -17.99
C ASP A 264 -1.70 -15.44 -16.80
N ARG A 265 -1.30 -16.65 -16.40
CA ARG A 265 -0.43 -16.86 -15.26
C ARG A 265 0.96 -16.20 -15.40
N HIS A 266 1.45 -15.99 -16.64
CA HIS A 266 2.78 -15.43 -16.90
C HIS A 266 2.78 -13.91 -16.82
N SER A 267 1.63 -13.28 -17.11
CA SER A 267 1.43 -11.85 -16.89
C SER A 267 1.39 -11.54 -15.38
N SER A 268 0.69 -12.38 -14.61
CA SER A 268 0.67 -12.25 -13.15
C SER A 268 2.03 -12.59 -12.53
N ASN A 269 2.63 -13.73 -12.93
CA ASN A 269 3.88 -14.22 -12.35
C ASN A 269 4.82 -14.77 -13.41
N THR A 270 6.04 -14.26 -13.47
CA THR A 270 7.12 -14.90 -14.24
C THR A 270 7.50 -16.25 -13.61
N TRP A 271 7.52 -16.31 -12.28
CA TRP A 271 7.71 -17.52 -11.49
C TRP A 271 7.13 -17.34 -10.06
N GLY A 272 6.95 -18.44 -9.35
CA GLY A 272 6.41 -18.50 -8.01
C GLY A 272 4.97 -19.06 -7.99
N PRO A 273 4.36 -19.23 -6.79
CA PRO A 273 3.01 -19.75 -6.66
C PRO A 273 1.97 -18.77 -7.22
N LEU A 274 0.84 -19.30 -7.69
CA LEU A 274 -0.33 -18.48 -8.01
C LEU A 274 -0.97 -17.97 -6.72
N PRO A 275 -1.68 -16.82 -6.76
CA PRO A 275 -2.32 -16.28 -5.58
C PRO A 275 -3.40 -17.25 -5.06
N PRO A 276 -3.40 -17.55 -3.75
CA PRO A 276 -4.44 -18.37 -3.15
C PRO A 276 -5.78 -17.63 -3.10
N ARG A 277 -6.89 -18.36 -2.89
CA ARG A 277 -8.21 -17.74 -2.81
C ARG A 277 -8.32 -16.70 -1.70
N SER A 278 -7.68 -16.96 -0.57
CA SER A 278 -7.63 -16.05 0.58
C SER A 278 -6.91 -14.74 0.30
N TYR A 279 -6.14 -14.63 -0.77
CA TYR A 279 -5.50 -13.39 -1.19
C TYR A 279 -6.50 -12.33 -1.65
N PHE A 280 -7.59 -12.74 -2.33
CA PHE A 280 -8.62 -11.80 -2.80
C PHE A 280 -9.80 -11.65 -1.83
N ARG A 281 -9.84 -12.45 -0.77
CA ARG A 281 -10.91 -12.43 0.23
C ARG A 281 -10.28 -12.35 1.60
N PHE A 282 -10.54 -11.23 2.28
CA PHE A 282 -10.03 -11.01 3.62
C PHE A 282 -11.08 -11.43 4.66
N ASP A 283 -11.61 -12.65 4.55
CA ASP A 283 -12.57 -13.21 5.48
C ASP A 283 -12.05 -14.49 6.17
N GLU A 284 -12.50 -14.71 7.38
CA GLU A 284 -12.09 -15.86 8.20
C GLU A 284 -12.42 -17.19 7.54
N GLU A 285 -13.50 -17.26 6.77
CA GLU A 285 -13.92 -18.47 6.08
C GLU A 285 -12.93 -18.87 4.99
N ALA A 286 -12.53 -17.93 4.14
CA ALA A 286 -11.53 -18.19 3.09
C ALA A 286 -10.18 -18.61 3.70
N VAL A 287 -9.75 -17.95 4.77
CA VAL A 287 -8.52 -18.29 5.50
C VAL A 287 -8.61 -19.69 6.11
N ARG A 288 -9.75 -20.03 6.71
CA ARG A 288 -9.98 -21.35 7.30
C ARG A 288 -9.94 -22.44 6.23
N TYR A 289 -10.66 -22.27 5.12
CA TYR A 289 -10.66 -23.27 4.03
C TYR A 289 -9.26 -23.53 3.46
N GLU A 290 -8.46 -22.48 3.33
CA GLU A 290 -7.09 -22.62 2.85
C GLU A 290 -6.23 -23.38 3.87
N ARG A 291 -6.36 -23.07 5.15
CA ARG A 291 -5.69 -23.78 6.24
C ARG A 291 -6.08 -25.25 6.29
N ASP A 292 -7.38 -25.55 6.28
CA ASP A 292 -7.90 -26.91 6.32
C ASP A 292 -7.38 -27.72 5.11
N SER A 293 -7.29 -27.08 3.94
CA SER A 293 -6.74 -27.70 2.73
C SER A 293 -5.26 -28.07 2.88
N LEU A 294 -4.46 -27.21 3.52
CA LEU A 294 -3.03 -27.47 3.78
C LEU A 294 -2.84 -28.54 4.88
N GLU A 295 -3.66 -28.53 5.92
CA GLU A 295 -3.65 -29.57 6.95
C GLU A 295 -3.97 -30.95 6.37
N MET A 296 -4.93 -31.03 5.44
CA MET A 296 -5.25 -32.27 4.71
C MET A 296 -4.06 -32.79 3.87
N LEU A 297 -3.21 -31.87 3.40
CA LEU A 297 -1.94 -32.21 2.72
C LEU A 297 -0.80 -32.56 3.69
N GLY A 298 -1.04 -32.51 5.00
CA GLY A 298 -0.05 -32.79 6.04
C GLY A 298 0.89 -31.64 6.36
N GLU A 299 0.57 -30.43 5.90
CA GLU A 299 1.34 -29.24 6.24
C GLU A 299 0.82 -28.59 7.52
N LYS A 300 1.73 -28.22 8.41
CA LYS A 300 1.38 -27.54 9.65
C LYS A 300 1.54 -26.02 9.45
N LEU A 301 0.45 -25.29 9.65
CA LEU A 301 0.47 -23.85 9.66
C LEU A 301 0.61 -23.32 11.09
N PRO A 302 1.34 -22.22 11.30
CA PRO A 302 1.37 -21.55 12.59
C PRO A 302 -0.01 -20.97 12.95
N PRO A 303 -0.33 -20.82 14.23
CA PRO A 303 -1.57 -20.18 14.64
C PRO A 303 -1.63 -18.72 14.18
N LEU A 304 -2.81 -18.29 13.69
CA LEU A 304 -3.02 -16.93 13.17
C LEU A 304 -3.14 -15.85 14.27
N LYS A 305 -3.27 -16.24 15.54
CA LYS A 305 -3.73 -15.34 16.60
C LYS A 305 -2.68 -14.88 17.60
N GLU A 306 -1.48 -15.36 17.55
CA GLU A 306 -0.46 -14.97 18.53
C GLU A 306 0.76 -14.44 17.80
N VAL A 307 0.73 -13.14 17.55
CA VAL A 307 1.90 -12.42 17.09
C VAL A 307 2.47 -11.69 18.30
N PRO A 308 3.56 -12.19 18.92
CA PRO A 308 4.18 -11.46 20.01
C PRO A 308 4.72 -10.13 19.49
N ILE A 309 4.44 -9.07 20.20
CA ILE A 309 5.01 -7.75 20.01
C ILE A 309 6.44 -7.73 20.52
#